data_49a21340e95d56e640d2cddc92269bcd
#
_entry.id   49a21340e95d56e640d2cddc92269bcd
#
_cell.length_a   1.000
_cell.length_b   1.000
_cell.length_c   1.000
_cell.angle_alpha   90.00
_cell.angle_beta   90.00
_cell.angle_gamma   90.00
#
_symmetry.space_group_name_H-M   'P 1'
#
loop_
_entity.id
_entity.type
_entity.pdbx_description
1 polymer ?
#
loop_
_entity_poly.entity_id
_entity_poly.type
_entity_poly.pdbx_seq_one_letter_code
_entity_poly.pdbx_strand_id
1 'polypeptide(L)'
;MFANSENFGDLSGPNEISRLYTKTHFLTNTLLEYAICLDISWQVVWANIQPSSLEYLMKQKYKDMEKECTRDSVVAQLKCIISQNGYGISEAQKLLDIVTRFDNDEDTLKLRSIYNGIKHQGIIHYEGLGANFTEVSISINGKTPPMLHRKSYTVEEIEELMFAYHKKFKDYVDEIISVIIPEGYLETKVDFDTAINEIAKMNKAAE
;
A
#
# COMPACT_ATOMS: atom_id res chain seq x y z
N MET A 1 16.37 7.63 2.94
CA MET A 1 17.59 8.10 2.30
C MET A 1 17.89 9.56 2.63
N PHE A 2 16.96 10.51 2.51
CA PHE A 2 17.18 11.93 2.82
C PHE A 2 17.47 12.22 4.30
N ALA A 3 16.88 11.50 5.24
CA ALA A 3 17.05 11.70 6.67
C ALA A 3 18.49 11.46 7.19
N ASN A 4 19.34 10.82 6.39
CA ASN A 4 20.74 10.56 6.72
C ASN A 4 21.73 11.47 5.94
N SER A 5 21.24 12.44 5.14
CA SER A 5 22.13 13.37 4.45
C SER A 5 22.64 14.42 5.44
N GLU A 6 23.92 14.79 5.30
CA GLU A 6 24.53 15.85 6.12
C GLU A 6 23.75 17.17 6.00
N ASN A 7 23.25 17.49 4.82
CA ASN A 7 22.46 18.70 4.56
C ASN A 7 21.14 18.73 5.34
N PHE A 8 20.56 17.57 5.64
CA PHE A 8 19.32 17.49 6.42
C PHE A 8 19.55 17.76 7.91
N GLY A 9 20.73 17.43 8.42
CA GLY A 9 21.15 17.77 9.78
C GLY A 9 21.18 19.28 10.03
N ASP A 10 21.56 20.05 9.00
CA ASP A 10 21.63 21.52 9.10
C ASP A 10 20.23 22.17 9.16
N LEU A 11 19.25 21.60 8.46
CA LEU A 11 17.84 22.05 8.51
C LEU A 11 17.16 21.74 9.84
N SER A 12 17.56 20.65 10.50
CA SER A 12 16.98 20.23 11.79
C SER A 12 17.65 20.86 13.01
N GLY A 13 18.72 21.66 12.79
CA GLY A 13 19.49 22.33 13.83
C GLY A 13 20.64 21.48 14.40
N PRO A 14 21.53 22.10 15.18
CA PRO A 14 22.74 21.44 15.69
C PRO A 14 22.49 20.46 16.83
N ASN A 15 21.26 20.41 17.38
CA ASN A 15 20.92 19.60 18.53
C ASN A 15 20.64 18.16 18.10
N GLU A 16 21.22 17.19 18.79
CA GLU A 16 21.02 15.76 18.56
C GLU A 16 19.54 15.35 18.66
N ILE A 17 18.79 15.91 19.60
CA ILE A 17 17.35 15.68 19.76
C ILE A 17 16.56 16.18 18.54
N SER A 18 16.94 17.34 17.98
CA SER A 18 16.29 17.87 16.77
C SER A 18 16.52 16.96 15.56
N ARG A 19 17.74 16.41 15.43
CA ARG A 19 18.05 15.44 14.37
C ARG A 19 17.26 14.16 14.52
N LEU A 20 17.19 13.62 15.74
CA LEU A 20 16.40 12.44 16.06
C LEU A 20 14.92 12.68 15.75
N TYR A 21 14.36 13.81 16.18
CA TYR A 21 12.97 14.19 15.89
C TYR A 21 12.70 14.26 14.40
N THR A 22 13.56 14.90 13.64
CA THR A 22 13.43 15.02 12.19
C THR A 22 13.49 13.64 11.51
N LYS A 23 14.45 12.81 11.90
CA LYS A 23 14.60 11.45 11.37
C LYS A 23 13.35 10.60 11.63
N THR A 24 12.85 10.60 12.86
CA THR A 24 11.66 9.83 13.23
C THR A 24 10.40 10.33 12.55
N HIS A 25 10.28 11.64 12.31
CA HIS A 25 9.19 12.22 11.54
C HIS A 25 9.17 11.69 10.10
N PHE A 26 10.33 11.67 9.42
CA PHE A 26 10.43 11.13 8.07
C PHE A 26 10.17 9.62 8.02
N LEU A 27 10.69 8.86 8.97
CA LEU A 27 10.43 7.41 9.03
C LEU A 27 8.95 7.11 9.22
N THR A 28 8.28 7.84 10.12
CA THR A 28 6.83 7.68 10.33
C THR A 28 6.04 8.01 9.07
N ASN A 29 6.34 9.14 8.41
CA ASN A 29 5.65 9.52 7.18
C ASN A 29 5.90 8.50 6.05
N THR A 30 7.14 8.03 5.88
CA THR A 30 7.45 6.99 4.89
C THR A 30 6.68 5.69 5.16
N LEU A 31 6.53 5.29 6.41
CA LEU A 31 5.73 4.13 6.79
C LEU A 31 4.25 4.31 6.39
N LEU A 32 3.68 5.50 6.65
CA LEU A 32 2.31 5.82 6.25
C LEU A 32 2.14 5.82 4.73
N GLU A 33 3.10 6.38 4.00
CA GLU A 33 3.10 6.39 2.53
C GLU A 33 3.15 4.97 1.95
N TYR A 34 3.96 4.07 2.51
CA TYR A 34 3.97 2.66 2.09
C TYR A 34 2.65 1.95 2.36
N ALA A 35 2.00 2.22 3.47
CA ALA A 35 0.68 1.67 3.75
C ALA A 35 -0.36 2.13 2.72
N ILE A 36 -0.32 3.42 2.34
CA ILE A 36 -1.16 3.98 1.26
C ILE A 36 -0.82 3.33 -0.09
N CYS A 37 0.46 3.18 -0.42
CA CYS A 37 0.89 2.51 -1.65
C CYS A 37 0.40 1.07 -1.74
N LEU A 38 0.35 0.36 -0.61
CA LEU A 38 -0.22 -0.99 -0.55
C LEU A 38 -1.71 -0.99 -0.87
N ASP A 39 -2.49 -0.07 -0.27
CA ASP A 39 -3.91 0.07 -0.58
C ASP A 39 -4.15 0.40 -2.07
N ILE A 40 -3.31 1.28 -2.65
CA ILE A 40 -3.35 1.61 -4.09
C ILE A 40 -3.02 0.37 -4.94
N SER A 41 -2.08 -0.47 -4.54
CA SER A 41 -1.75 -1.69 -5.29
C SER A 41 -2.94 -2.63 -5.43
N TRP A 42 -3.78 -2.75 -4.41
CA TRP A 42 -5.02 -3.51 -4.50
C TRP A 42 -6.03 -2.89 -5.47
N GLN A 43 -6.11 -1.54 -5.53
CA GLN A 43 -6.96 -0.84 -6.49
C GLN A 43 -6.49 -1.10 -7.94
N VAL A 44 -5.19 -1.18 -8.18
CA VAL A 44 -4.64 -1.53 -9.50
C VAL A 44 -5.06 -2.94 -9.90
N VAL A 45 -4.91 -3.93 -9.02
CA VAL A 45 -5.39 -5.31 -9.27
C VAL A 45 -6.91 -5.32 -9.48
N TRP A 46 -7.66 -4.62 -8.64
CA TRP A 46 -9.12 -4.51 -8.73
C TRP A 46 -9.56 -3.97 -10.08
N ALA A 47 -8.95 -2.86 -10.54
CA ALA A 47 -9.28 -2.25 -11.83
C ALA A 47 -9.02 -3.20 -13.00
N ASN A 48 -7.96 -4.03 -12.92
CA ASN A 48 -7.63 -4.99 -13.97
C ASN A 48 -8.63 -6.16 -14.07
N ILE A 49 -9.19 -6.60 -12.95
CA ILE A 49 -10.09 -7.77 -12.91
C ILE A 49 -11.57 -7.43 -13.06
N GLN A 50 -11.91 -6.14 -13.15
CA GLN A 50 -13.30 -5.72 -13.35
C GLN A 50 -13.74 -5.89 -14.80
N PRO A 51 -15.04 -6.17 -15.05
CA PRO A 51 -15.57 -6.23 -16.41
C PRO A 51 -15.34 -4.90 -17.13
N SER A 52 -14.70 -4.96 -18.29
CA SER A 52 -14.34 -3.80 -19.11
C SER A 52 -15.51 -3.23 -19.95
N SER A 53 -16.77 -3.53 -19.61
CA SER A 53 -17.89 -2.96 -20.37
C SER A 53 -17.92 -1.44 -20.19
N LEU A 54 -17.97 -0.71 -21.31
CA LEU A 54 -18.03 0.77 -21.36
C LEU A 54 -19.19 1.30 -20.49
N GLU A 55 -20.27 0.53 -20.43
CA GLU A 55 -21.45 0.82 -19.60
C GLU A 55 -21.14 0.80 -18.09
N TYR A 56 -20.17 0.00 -17.69
CA TYR A 56 -19.70 -0.11 -16.31
C TYR A 56 -18.78 1.05 -15.92
N LEU A 57 -17.87 1.46 -16.84
CA LEU A 57 -16.92 2.55 -16.63
C LEU A 57 -17.57 3.93 -16.61
N MET A 58 -18.71 4.11 -17.30
CA MET A 58 -19.36 5.41 -17.45
C MET A 58 -20.41 5.73 -16.38
N LYS A 59 -20.74 4.81 -15.48
CA LYS A 59 -21.80 5.01 -14.49
C LYS A 59 -21.27 5.21 -13.07
N GLN A 60 -22.11 5.88 -12.27
CA GLN A 60 -21.96 6.08 -10.81
C GLN A 60 -21.52 4.80 -10.07
N LYS A 61 -21.84 3.62 -10.61
CA LYS A 61 -21.45 2.33 -10.07
C LYS A 61 -19.93 2.12 -9.95
N TYR A 62 -19.10 2.68 -10.85
CA TYR A 62 -17.65 2.55 -10.74
C TYR A 62 -17.13 3.22 -9.46
N LYS A 63 -17.58 4.45 -9.18
CA LYS A 63 -17.19 5.19 -7.97
C LYS A 63 -17.65 4.51 -6.67
N ASP A 64 -18.80 3.85 -6.71
CA ASP A 64 -19.31 3.12 -5.56
C ASP A 64 -18.52 1.83 -5.35
N MET A 65 -18.13 1.15 -6.42
CA MET A 65 -17.28 -0.05 -6.37
C MET A 65 -15.85 0.26 -5.96
N GLU A 66 -15.29 1.39 -6.35
CA GLU A 66 -13.97 1.84 -5.91
C GLU A 66 -13.89 1.98 -4.38
N LYS A 67 -14.98 2.44 -3.75
CA LYS A 67 -15.09 2.54 -2.28
C LYS A 67 -15.13 1.16 -1.60
N GLU A 68 -15.55 0.14 -2.30
CA GLU A 68 -15.60 -1.25 -1.81
C GLU A 68 -14.29 -2.01 -2.06
N CYS A 69 -13.32 -1.38 -2.76
CA CYS A 69 -12.04 -2.01 -3.03
C CYS A 69 -11.25 -2.15 -1.74
N THR A 70 -11.26 -3.35 -1.21
CA THR A 70 -10.44 -3.78 -0.07
C THR A 70 -9.61 -5.00 -0.48
N ARG A 71 -8.59 -5.31 0.27
CA ARG A 71 -7.81 -6.55 0.09
C ARG A 71 -8.72 -7.78 -0.01
N ASP A 72 -9.70 -7.88 0.87
CA ASP A 72 -10.57 -9.06 0.94
C ASP A 72 -11.51 -9.15 -0.26
N SER A 73 -12.01 -8.02 -0.76
CA SER A 73 -12.81 -7.99 -1.99
C SER A 73 -11.99 -8.36 -3.24
N VAL A 74 -10.73 -7.91 -3.32
CA VAL A 74 -9.81 -8.31 -4.40
C VAL A 74 -9.59 -9.83 -4.39
N VAL A 75 -9.26 -10.39 -3.24
CA VAL A 75 -9.03 -11.83 -3.08
C VAL A 75 -10.29 -12.64 -3.39
N ALA A 76 -11.46 -12.17 -2.94
CA ALA A 76 -12.74 -12.83 -3.22
C ALA A 76 -13.06 -12.83 -4.72
N GLN A 77 -12.83 -11.70 -5.41
CA GLN A 77 -13.06 -11.58 -6.84
C GLN A 77 -12.10 -12.47 -7.66
N LEU A 78 -10.82 -12.50 -7.32
CA LEU A 78 -9.85 -13.40 -7.97
C LEU A 78 -10.26 -14.86 -7.82
N LYS A 79 -10.66 -15.29 -6.62
CA LYS A 79 -11.18 -16.65 -6.38
C LYS A 79 -12.45 -16.94 -7.19
N CYS A 80 -13.34 -15.96 -7.33
CA CYS A 80 -14.53 -16.08 -8.15
C CYS A 80 -14.18 -16.33 -9.62
N ILE A 81 -13.26 -15.56 -10.21
CA ILE A 81 -12.79 -15.74 -11.59
C ILE A 81 -12.21 -17.13 -11.79
N ILE A 82 -11.36 -17.60 -10.87
CA ILE A 82 -10.76 -18.93 -10.93
C ILE A 82 -11.84 -20.03 -10.89
N SER A 83 -12.87 -19.88 -10.07
CA SER A 83 -13.94 -20.89 -9.92
C SER A 83 -14.86 -20.98 -11.13
N GLN A 84 -14.99 -19.92 -11.93
CA GLN A 84 -15.90 -19.87 -13.08
C GLN A 84 -15.36 -20.56 -14.33
N ASN A 85 -14.12 -21.06 -14.32
CA ASN A 85 -13.46 -21.73 -15.46
C ASN A 85 -13.50 -20.93 -16.77
N GLY A 86 -13.43 -19.59 -16.67
CA GLY A 86 -13.51 -18.66 -17.79
C GLY A 86 -12.14 -18.23 -18.32
N TYR A 87 -12.16 -17.16 -19.10
CA TYR A 87 -10.95 -16.51 -19.61
C TYR A 87 -10.19 -15.80 -18.47
N GLY A 88 -8.87 -15.81 -18.51
CA GLY A 88 -8.03 -15.10 -17.53
C GLY A 88 -7.74 -15.84 -16.22
N ILE A 89 -8.04 -17.15 -16.13
CA ILE A 89 -7.80 -17.96 -14.92
C ILE A 89 -6.33 -17.98 -14.53
N SER A 90 -5.44 -18.13 -15.51
CA SER A 90 -3.99 -18.19 -15.27
C SER A 90 -3.47 -16.91 -14.64
N GLU A 91 -3.91 -15.77 -15.15
CA GLU A 91 -3.57 -14.44 -14.66
C GLU A 91 -4.18 -14.19 -13.28
N ALA A 92 -5.44 -14.55 -13.09
CA ALA A 92 -6.11 -14.44 -11.80
C ALA A 92 -5.43 -15.29 -10.73
N GLN A 93 -4.99 -16.51 -11.07
CA GLN A 93 -4.24 -17.36 -10.13
C GLN A 93 -2.89 -16.75 -9.77
N LYS A 94 -2.14 -16.24 -10.75
CA LYS A 94 -0.86 -15.55 -10.49
C LYS A 94 -1.05 -14.33 -9.59
N LEU A 95 -2.04 -13.49 -9.89
CA LEU A 95 -2.34 -12.31 -9.06
C LEU A 95 -2.75 -12.70 -7.63
N LEU A 96 -3.56 -13.76 -7.47
CA LEU A 96 -3.95 -14.26 -6.16
C LEU A 96 -2.74 -14.73 -5.35
N ASP A 97 -1.83 -15.48 -5.99
CA ASP A 97 -0.62 -15.99 -5.34
C ASP A 97 0.33 -14.84 -4.94
N ILE A 98 0.52 -13.84 -5.82
CA ILE A 98 1.35 -12.65 -5.56
C ILE A 98 0.78 -11.87 -4.36
N VAL A 99 -0.50 -11.50 -4.41
CA VAL A 99 -1.16 -10.72 -3.34
C VAL A 99 -1.12 -11.48 -2.02
N THR A 100 -1.48 -12.77 -2.03
CA THR A 100 -1.55 -13.57 -0.79
C THR A 100 -0.16 -13.79 -0.19
N ARG A 101 0.86 -14.04 -1.01
CA ARG A 101 2.24 -14.22 -0.55
C ARG A 101 2.76 -12.94 0.11
N PHE A 102 2.58 -11.79 -0.53
CA PHE A 102 3.02 -10.51 -0.01
C PHE A 102 2.28 -10.11 1.28
N ASP A 103 0.98 -10.31 1.34
CA ASP A 103 0.18 -10.02 2.53
C ASP A 103 0.55 -10.86 3.76
N ASN A 104 1.04 -12.08 3.53
CA ASN A 104 1.46 -12.99 4.61
C ASN A 104 2.98 -12.88 4.92
N ASP A 105 3.69 -11.99 4.25
CA ASP A 105 5.09 -11.73 4.56
C ASP A 105 5.23 -11.07 5.94
N GLU A 106 6.25 -11.47 6.69
CA GLU A 106 6.47 -11.03 8.07
C GLU A 106 6.65 -9.51 8.18
N ASP A 107 7.43 -8.90 7.28
CA ASP A 107 7.67 -7.46 7.30
C ASP A 107 6.40 -6.69 6.90
N THR A 108 5.61 -7.23 5.97
CA THR A 108 4.31 -6.67 5.58
C THR A 108 3.34 -6.70 6.74
N LEU A 109 3.24 -7.81 7.46
CA LEU A 109 2.39 -7.93 8.64
C LEU A 109 2.85 -6.98 9.76
N LYS A 110 4.16 -6.86 9.98
CA LYS A 110 4.73 -5.94 10.97
C LYS A 110 4.43 -4.49 10.62
N LEU A 111 4.65 -4.07 9.36
CA LEU A 111 4.34 -2.73 8.89
C LEU A 111 2.84 -2.40 9.05
N ARG A 112 1.96 -3.29 8.63
CA ARG A 112 0.50 -3.12 8.79
C ARG A 112 0.08 -3.04 10.25
N SER A 113 0.70 -3.82 11.14
CA SER A 113 0.44 -3.74 12.58
C SER A 113 0.81 -2.37 13.15
N ILE A 114 1.96 -1.81 12.74
CA ILE A 114 2.41 -0.49 13.16
C ILE A 114 1.46 0.59 12.61
N TYR A 115 1.13 0.53 11.31
CA TYR A 115 0.19 1.44 10.65
C TYR A 115 -1.18 1.46 11.35
N ASN A 116 -1.73 0.29 11.65
CA ASN A 116 -2.99 0.19 12.39
C ASN A 116 -2.87 0.76 13.80
N GLY A 117 -1.73 0.57 14.46
CA GLY A 117 -1.44 1.21 15.73
C GLY A 117 -1.49 2.73 15.64
N ILE A 118 -0.85 3.31 14.62
CA ILE A 118 -0.87 4.76 14.38
C ILE A 118 -2.31 5.25 14.13
N LYS A 119 -3.05 4.54 13.30
CA LYS A 119 -4.42 4.91 12.92
C LYS A 119 -5.40 4.90 14.10
N HIS A 120 -5.27 3.96 15.02
CA HIS A 120 -6.24 3.72 16.08
C HIS A 120 -5.77 4.16 17.47
N GLN A 121 -4.46 4.24 17.71
CA GLN A 121 -3.88 4.51 19.02
C GLN A 121 -3.03 5.80 19.05
N GLY A 122 -2.82 6.43 17.90
CA GLY A 122 -2.00 7.62 17.73
C GLY A 122 -0.55 7.31 17.35
N ILE A 123 0.28 8.36 17.34
CA ILE A 123 1.66 8.30 16.84
C ILE A 123 2.49 7.31 17.67
N ILE A 124 3.32 6.49 16.99
CA ILE A 124 4.30 5.62 17.65
C ILE A 124 5.30 6.43 18.49
N HIS A 125 5.80 5.83 19.55
CA HIS A 125 6.83 6.43 20.36
C HIS A 125 8.20 5.91 19.91
N TYR A 126 9.16 6.84 19.75
CA TYR A 126 10.55 6.48 19.49
C TYR A 126 11.37 6.64 20.75
N GLU A 127 12.22 5.66 21.03
CA GLU A 127 13.17 5.75 22.15
C GLU A 127 14.08 6.96 22.00
N GLY A 128 14.32 7.67 23.09
CA GLY A 128 15.11 8.92 23.09
C GLY A 128 14.30 10.21 22.84
N LEU A 129 13.03 10.13 22.44
CA LEU A 129 12.15 11.31 22.26
C LEU A 129 11.23 11.58 23.45
N GLY A 130 11.79 11.59 24.65
CA GLY A 130 11.06 11.88 25.89
C GLY A 130 10.37 10.66 26.49
N ALA A 131 9.53 10.91 27.50
CA ALA A 131 8.84 9.85 28.23
C ALA A 131 7.70 9.25 27.39
N ASN A 132 7.59 7.93 27.39
CA ASN A 132 6.42 7.24 26.88
C ASN A 132 5.29 7.39 27.90
N PHE A 133 4.28 8.21 27.59
CA PHE A 133 3.16 8.47 28.50
C PHE A 133 2.27 7.24 28.81
N THR A 134 2.55 6.08 28.21
CA THR A 134 1.84 4.84 28.54
C THR A 134 2.15 4.33 29.94
N GLU A 135 3.22 4.80 30.58
CA GLU A 135 3.59 4.45 31.93
C GLU A 135 2.87 5.30 33.00
N VAL A 136 2.15 6.35 32.59
CA VAL A 136 1.38 7.19 33.50
C VAL A 136 -0.04 6.64 33.62
N SER A 137 -0.30 5.89 34.69
CA SER A 137 -1.65 5.47 35.01
C SER A 137 -2.39 6.55 35.82
N ILE A 138 -3.53 7.01 35.33
CA ILE A 138 -4.42 7.91 36.08
C ILE A 138 -5.49 7.06 36.75
N SER A 139 -5.50 7.02 38.08
CA SER A 139 -6.56 6.36 38.83
C SER A 139 -7.73 7.34 39.03
N ILE A 140 -8.91 6.98 38.50
CA ILE A 140 -10.14 7.73 38.70
C ILE A 140 -11.09 6.88 39.55
N ASN A 141 -11.43 7.37 40.75
CA ASN A 141 -12.30 6.65 41.69
C ASN A 141 -11.81 5.23 42.01
N GLY A 142 -10.50 5.04 42.20
CA GLY A 142 -9.90 3.74 42.49
C GLY A 142 -9.88 2.73 41.36
N LYS A 143 -10.29 3.13 40.14
CA LYS A 143 -10.19 2.32 38.91
C LYS A 143 -9.17 2.96 38.00
N THR A 144 -8.22 2.17 37.54
CA THR A 144 -7.25 2.59 36.52
C THR A 144 -7.78 2.14 35.16
N PRO A 145 -8.29 3.06 34.32
CA PRO A 145 -8.69 2.68 32.97
C PRO A 145 -7.45 2.18 32.18
N PRO A 146 -7.61 1.22 31.26
CA PRO A 146 -6.54 0.83 30.39
C PRO A 146 -6.12 2.05 29.55
N MET A 147 -4.88 2.49 29.71
CA MET A 147 -4.31 3.55 28.88
C MET A 147 -4.04 2.97 27.49
N LEU A 148 -4.23 3.80 26.46
CA LEU A 148 -3.84 3.46 25.10
C LEU A 148 -2.32 3.23 25.06
N HIS A 149 -1.91 1.98 24.93
CA HIS A 149 -0.49 1.62 24.87
C HIS A 149 0.12 2.10 23.56
N ARG A 150 1.02 3.07 23.63
CA ARG A 150 1.93 3.35 22.54
C ARG A 150 3.04 2.32 22.54
N LYS A 151 3.21 1.61 21.44
CA LYS A 151 4.39 0.78 21.26
C LYS A 151 5.60 1.68 21.07
N SER A 152 6.68 1.39 21.77
CA SER A 152 7.98 2.03 21.59
C SER A 152 8.81 1.26 20.59
N TYR A 153 9.55 1.98 19.77
CA TYR A 153 10.46 1.44 18.78
C TYR A 153 11.77 2.22 18.81
N THR A 154 12.87 1.56 18.50
CA THR A 154 14.11 2.27 18.17
C THR A 154 14.03 2.79 16.73
N VAL A 155 14.87 3.76 16.42
CA VAL A 155 15.00 4.28 15.05
C VAL A 155 15.50 3.19 14.12
N GLU A 156 16.45 2.40 14.58
CA GLU A 156 17.09 1.32 13.87
C GLU A 156 16.08 0.23 13.48
N GLU A 157 15.20 -0.18 14.42
CA GLU A 157 14.15 -1.16 14.14
C GLU A 157 13.21 -0.74 13.01
N ILE A 158 12.84 0.54 12.98
CA ILE A 158 11.96 1.06 11.91
C ILE A 158 12.73 1.22 10.60
N GLU A 159 14.00 1.66 10.63
CA GLU A 159 14.83 1.72 9.42
C GLU A 159 15.03 0.34 8.79
N GLU A 160 15.41 -0.65 9.58
CA GLU A 160 15.60 -2.03 9.11
C GLU A 160 14.31 -2.58 8.47
N LEU A 161 13.18 -2.40 9.15
CA LEU A 161 11.87 -2.78 8.62
C LEU A 161 11.57 -2.09 7.28
N MET A 162 11.80 -0.77 7.20
CA MET A 162 11.51 0.01 6.00
C MET A 162 12.40 -0.41 4.83
N PHE A 163 13.69 -0.71 5.05
CA PHE A 163 14.59 -1.18 4.00
C PHE A 163 14.19 -2.59 3.51
N ALA A 164 13.88 -3.51 4.42
CA ALA A 164 13.43 -4.84 4.07
C ALA A 164 12.11 -4.80 3.28
N TYR A 165 11.15 -4.03 3.79
CA TYR A 165 9.85 -3.85 3.14
C TYR A 165 9.96 -3.20 1.76
N HIS A 166 10.78 -2.14 1.60
CA HIS A 166 10.97 -1.46 0.33
C HIS A 166 11.36 -2.42 -0.79
N LYS A 167 12.34 -3.28 -0.55
CA LYS A 167 12.79 -4.26 -1.53
C LYS A 167 11.65 -5.22 -1.92
N LYS A 168 10.99 -5.78 -0.93
CA LYS A 168 9.87 -6.73 -1.14
C LYS A 168 8.68 -6.07 -1.83
N PHE A 169 8.37 -4.82 -1.47
CA PHE A 169 7.28 -4.06 -2.08
C PHE A 169 7.56 -3.74 -3.55
N LYS A 170 8.82 -3.39 -3.87
CA LYS A 170 9.23 -3.21 -5.26
C LYS A 170 9.03 -4.50 -6.06
N ASP A 171 9.54 -5.63 -5.58
CA ASP A 171 9.40 -6.93 -6.23
C ASP A 171 7.91 -7.30 -6.40
N TYR A 172 7.08 -7.06 -5.38
CA TYR A 172 5.64 -7.27 -5.43
C TYR A 172 4.95 -6.44 -6.53
N VAL A 173 5.28 -5.15 -6.64
CA VAL A 173 4.71 -4.28 -7.68
C VAL A 173 5.18 -4.71 -9.06
N ASP A 174 6.46 -5.03 -9.24
CA ASP A 174 7.02 -5.50 -10.51
C ASP A 174 6.34 -6.81 -10.97
N GLU A 175 6.07 -7.74 -10.04
CA GLU A 175 5.35 -8.97 -10.34
C GLU A 175 3.88 -8.69 -10.76
N ILE A 176 3.16 -7.81 -10.08
CA ILE A 176 1.81 -7.40 -10.49
C ILE A 176 1.82 -6.81 -11.90
N ILE A 177 2.74 -5.87 -12.16
CA ILE A 177 2.88 -5.22 -13.46
C ILE A 177 3.14 -6.26 -14.55
N SER A 178 4.00 -7.25 -14.29
CA SER A 178 4.33 -8.30 -15.26
C SER A 178 3.14 -9.20 -15.65
N VAL A 179 2.13 -9.30 -14.77
CA VAL A 179 0.89 -10.04 -15.07
C VAL A 179 -0.13 -9.17 -15.77
N ILE A 180 -0.25 -7.90 -15.38
CA ILE A 180 -1.28 -6.98 -15.89
C ILE A 180 -0.90 -6.40 -17.25
N ILE A 181 0.39 -6.10 -17.46
CA ILE A 181 0.88 -5.46 -18.69
C ILE A 181 1.54 -6.53 -19.56
N PRO A 182 0.98 -6.86 -20.74
CA PRO A 182 1.60 -7.80 -21.65
C PRO A 182 3.01 -7.37 -22.06
N GLU A 183 3.87 -8.35 -22.28
CA GLU A 183 5.24 -8.13 -22.78
C GLU A 183 5.22 -7.32 -24.08
N GLY A 184 6.07 -6.29 -24.17
CA GLY A 184 6.14 -5.40 -25.34
C GLY A 184 5.06 -4.31 -25.38
N TYR A 185 4.09 -4.30 -24.46
CA TYR A 185 3.02 -3.28 -24.47
C TYR A 185 3.55 -1.86 -24.33
N LEU A 186 4.56 -1.64 -23.48
CA LEU A 186 5.18 -0.32 -23.27
C LEU A 186 6.12 0.09 -24.41
N GLU A 187 6.55 -0.86 -25.24
CA GLU A 187 7.41 -0.62 -26.39
C GLU A 187 6.61 -0.26 -27.66
N THR A 188 5.33 -0.59 -27.67
CA THR A 188 4.43 -0.18 -28.75
C THR A 188 4.15 1.32 -28.65
N LYS A 189 4.73 2.09 -29.55
CA LYS A 189 4.29 3.47 -29.80
C LYS A 189 2.89 3.42 -30.42
N VAL A 190 1.88 3.28 -29.57
CA VAL A 190 0.48 3.45 -30.01
C VAL A 190 0.30 4.94 -30.23
N ASP A 191 0.41 5.36 -31.48
CA ASP A 191 -0.04 6.66 -31.92
C ASP A 191 -1.55 6.77 -31.65
N PHE A 192 -1.95 7.89 -31.04
CA PHE A 192 -3.35 8.14 -30.67
C PHE A 192 -4.31 7.99 -31.88
N ASP A 193 -3.87 8.40 -33.06
CA ASP A 193 -4.64 8.26 -34.31
C ASP A 193 -4.79 6.79 -34.71
N THR A 194 -3.79 5.96 -34.51
CA THR A 194 -3.86 4.51 -34.74
C THR A 194 -4.85 3.86 -33.78
N ALA A 195 -4.84 4.23 -32.49
CA ALA A 195 -5.78 3.70 -31.51
C ALA A 195 -7.24 4.07 -31.85
N ILE A 196 -7.52 5.31 -32.25
CA ILE A 196 -8.85 5.75 -32.68
C ILE A 196 -9.32 4.98 -33.91
N ASN A 197 -8.43 4.78 -34.90
CA ASN A 197 -8.75 4.07 -36.12
C ASN A 197 -9.06 2.58 -35.86
N GLU A 198 -8.37 1.93 -34.94
CA GLU A 198 -8.66 0.54 -34.53
C GLU A 198 -10.00 0.44 -33.78
N ILE A 199 -10.31 1.36 -32.89
CA ILE A 199 -11.61 1.43 -32.21
C ILE A 199 -12.75 1.64 -33.24
N ALA A 200 -12.55 2.52 -34.22
CA ALA A 200 -13.53 2.75 -35.27
C ALA A 200 -13.75 1.52 -36.17
N LYS A 201 -12.70 0.73 -36.46
CA LYS A 201 -12.82 -0.54 -37.17
C LYS A 201 -13.58 -1.60 -36.37
N MET A 202 -13.31 -1.70 -35.07
CA MET A 202 -14.00 -2.65 -34.18
C MET A 202 -15.50 -2.32 -34.08
N ASN A 203 -15.88 -1.05 -34.00
CA ASN A 203 -17.26 -0.64 -33.95
C ASN A 203 -18.02 -0.93 -35.28
N LYS A 204 -17.35 -0.79 -36.45
CA LYS A 204 -17.94 -1.15 -37.74
C LYS A 204 -18.08 -2.65 -37.99
N ALA A 205 -17.31 -3.48 -37.29
CA ALA A 205 -17.40 -4.93 -37.38
C ALA A 205 -18.48 -5.53 -36.46
N ALA A 206 -19.03 -4.71 -35.56
CA ALA A 206 -20.09 -5.08 -34.62
C ALA A 206 -21.50 -4.67 -35.07
N GLU A 207 -21.61 -3.94 -36.19
CA GLU A 207 -22.85 -3.65 -36.94
C GLU A 207 -23.09 -4.71 -38.01
#